data_2c864e2d9c7f21dc6ca807730f13d7dc
#
_entry.id   2c864e2d9c7f21dc6ca807730f13d7dc
#
_cell.length_a   1.000
_cell.length_b   1.000
_cell.length_c   1.000
_cell.angle_alpha   90.00
_cell.angle_beta   90.00
_cell.angle_gamma   90.00
#
_symmetry.space_group_name_H-M   'P 1'
#
loop_
_entity.id
_entity.type
_entity.pdbx_description
1 polymer ?
#
loop_
_entity_poly.entity_id
_entity_poly.type
_entity_poly.pdbx_seq_one_letter_code
_entity_poly.pdbx_strand_id
1 'polypeptide(L)'
;MSRFDEKDSANHPREQEPAFNRLIEAGLSRRGFLKGVGAASMVAFFAASPVAQAVAAATRPLLGFQAVPASVADTIVVPPGYKAEVLIAWGDALFPDAPAFAQGNDAKAQARQFGDNNDGMSFFSLGPDRALLAVNNEYTNYEYLFADGGKTLSAEAVAKAQAAHGISLVELVRIGGKWQANPRGALNRRITATTPMTLSGPAAGHALLKTQADPEGRTALGTFNNCANGQTPWGTYLTCEENFNGYFGSEGKPALDQRAARYGLAAEDAGFGWHKFDERFDLAKHPQEPHRFGWVVEIDPRDPASTPKKRTALGRFKHENAAFTVNQDGRAVVYLGDDERGEHIYRFVSKNKVAPGNDPANRDLLDEGTLYVARFEAREGELKGTGQWLPLVHGEHGLTRENGFADQGEVLIFAREAATRLGATTMDRPEWVAVHPHRAEVYCTLTNNKNRGLKENQPLDGANPRAENPYGQIIRWRPMGDDHGSDSFEWDLFLLAGNPGVHKEGLMAGSANIHPDNMFNSPDGIGFDEAGRLWIQTDGDYSNEKQFAGMGNNQMLCADPASGEVRRFLTGPVACEITGLTFTPDWRTLFVGVQHPGEEGAPSHFPDGGTAIPRSAVLRITRDDGGIIGA
;
A
#
# COMPACT_ATOMS: atom_id res chain seq x y z
N MET A 1 -11.01 -9.21 -0.60
CA MET A 1 -9.76 -9.97 -0.92
C MET A 1 -9.52 -9.85 -2.41
N SER A 2 -8.45 -9.21 -2.83
CA SER A 2 -8.25 -8.94 -4.25
C SER A 2 -8.10 -10.23 -5.06
N ARG A 3 -8.41 -10.18 -6.36
CA ARG A 3 -8.27 -11.29 -7.33
C ARG A 3 -6.86 -11.90 -7.34
N PHE A 4 -5.86 -11.19 -6.86
CA PHE A 4 -4.47 -11.64 -6.74
C PHE A 4 -4.24 -12.50 -5.49
N ASP A 5 -5.02 -12.29 -4.44
CA ASP A 5 -4.95 -13.04 -3.19
C ASP A 5 -5.29 -14.53 -3.34
N GLU A 6 -6.22 -14.87 -4.24
CA GLU A 6 -6.62 -16.25 -4.48
C GLU A 6 -5.62 -17.02 -5.37
N LYS A 7 -4.85 -16.33 -6.19
CA LYS A 7 -3.92 -16.94 -7.17
C LYS A 7 -2.50 -17.10 -6.68
N ASP A 8 -2.22 -16.88 -5.42
CA ASP A 8 -0.92 -17.18 -4.80
C ASP A 8 -0.66 -18.70 -4.73
N SER A 9 -0.55 -19.34 -5.89
CA SER A 9 -0.35 -20.78 -6.03
C SER A 9 1.01 -21.25 -5.50
N ALA A 10 2.03 -20.39 -5.53
CA ALA A 10 3.34 -20.67 -4.93
C ALA A 10 3.25 -20.76 -3.41
N ASN A 11 2.20 -20.20 -2.85
CA ASN A 11 1.97 -20.08 -1.42
C ASN A 11 0.83 -20.98 -0.88
N HIS A 12 0.25 -21.89 -1.66
CA HIS A 12 -0.74 -22.84 -1.12
C HIS A 12 -0.12 -23.78 -0.08
N PRO A 13 -0.68 -23.86 1.13
CA PRO A 13 -0.22 -24.82 2.14
C PRO A 13 -0.45 -26.26 1.66
N ARG A 14 0.51 -27.16 1.91
CA ARG A 14 0.22 -28.59 1.89
C ARG A 14 -0.62 -28.89 3.12
N GLU A 15 -1.70 -29.66 2.95
CA GLU A 15 -2.51 -30.15 4.07
C GLU A 15 -1.61 -30.83 5.11
N GLN A 16 -1.45 -30.21 6.29
CA GLN A 16 -0.88 -30.82 7.47
C GLN A 16 -1.69 -30.41 8.71
N GLU A 17 -1.81 -31.35 9.64
CA GLU A 17 -2.73 -31.32 10.76
C GLU A 17 -2.48 -30.26 11.86
N PRO A 18 -3.53 -29.86 12.59
CA PRO A 18 -3.57 -28.67 13.47
C PRO A 18 -3.06 -28.90 14.90
N ALA A 19 -1.98 -29.68 15.11
CA ALA A 19 -1.52 -30.04 16.47
C ALA A 19 -0.85 -28.88 17.23
N PHE A 20 -0.20 -27.95 16.51
CA PHE A 20 0.59 -26.85 17.12
C PHE A 20 -0.29 -25.69 17.61
N ASN A 21 -1.39 -25.41 16.92
CA ASN A 21 -2.33 -24.33 17.29
C ASN A 21 -2.95 -24.51 18.68
N ARG A 22 -3.23 -25.73 19.08
CA ARG A 22 -3.79 -26.04 20.41
C ARG A 22 -2.84 -25.78 21.57
N LEU A 23 -1.53 -25.81 21.33
CA LEU A 23 -0.51 -25.56 22.35
C LEU A 23 -0.32 -24.06 22.63
N ILE A 24 -0.46 -23.20 21.61
CA ILE A 24 -0.35 -21.74 21.75
C ILE A 24 -1.63 -21.13 22.32
N GLU A 25 -2.80 -21.58 21.87
CA GLU A 25 -4.09 -21.13 22.41
C GLU A 25 -4.25 -21.47 23.91
N ALA A 26 -3.70 -22.59 24.34
CA ALA A 26 -3.71 -23.00 25.76
C ALA A 26 -2.79 -22.12 26.64
N GLY A 27 -1.76 -21.49 26.07
CA GLY A 27 -0.79 -20.66 26.80
C GLY A 27 -1.13 -19.17 26.90
N LEU A 28 -1.93 -18.65 25.97
CA LEU A 28 -2.19 -17.22 25.84
C LEU A 28 -3.67 -16.87 25.96
N SER A 29 -4.25 -17.00 27.16
CA SER A 29 -5.58 -16.48 27.41
C SER A 29 -5.59 -14.94 27.38
N ARG A 30 -6.72 -14.32 26.96
CA ARG A 30 -6.95 -12.88 26.99
C ARG A 30 -6.56 -12.22 28.34
N ARG A 31 -6.70 -12.93 29.44
CA ARG A 31 -6.26 -12.51 30.78
C ARG A 31 -4.74 -12.51 30.93
N GLY A 32 -4.03 -13.44 30.30
CA GLY A 32 -2.57 -13.47 30.26
C GLY A 32 -2.02 -12.34 29.40
N PHE A 33 -2.61 -12.10 28.24
CA PHE A 33 -2.32 -10.97 27.35
C PHE A 33 -2.60 -9.62 28.05
N LEU A 34 -3.75 -9.47 28.71
CA LEU A 34 -4.09 -8.27 29.48
C LEU A 34 -3.16 -8.03 30.67
N LYS A 35 -2.62 -9.07 31.28
CA LYS A 35 -1.65 -8.93 32.39
C LYS A 35 -0.21 -8.68 31.91
N GLY A 36 0.16 -9.17 30.75
CA GLY A 36 1.52 -9.07 30.22
C GLY A 36 1.78 -7.90 29.27
N VAL A 37 0.81 -7.54 28.44
CA VAL A 37 0.99 -6.58 27.35
C VAL A 37 0.19 -5.29 27.55
N GLY A 38 -1.06 -5.37 28.02
CA GLY A 38 -1.94 -4.21 28.09
C GLY A 38 -1.54 -3.19 29.17
N ALA A 39 -1.11 -3.63 30.33
CA ALA A 39 -0.81 -2.73 31.44
C ALA A 39 0.67 -2.34 31.50
N ALA A 40 1.60 -3.26 31.21
CA ALA A 40 3.02 -3.00 31.33
C ALA A 40 3.63 -2.30 30.10
N SER A 41 3.14 -2.59 28.88
CA SER A 41 3.69 -2.00 27.66
C SER A 41 3.22 -0.58 27.44
N MET A 42 1.96 -0.24 27.73
CA MET A 42 1.49 1.14 27.69
C MET A 42 2.14 1.98 28.79
N VAL A 43 2.21 1.48 30.04
CA VAL A 43 2.77 2.24 31.16
C VAL A 43 4.28 2.41 31.05
N ALA A 44 5.03 1.41 30.60
CA ALA A 44 6.48 1.53 30.42
C ALA A 44 6.87 2.44 29.23
N PHE A 45 6.06 2.46 28.16
CA PHE A 45 6.27 3.33 27.00
C PHE A 45 6.02 4.82 27.35
N PHE A 46 5.08 5.10 28.28
CA PHE A 46 4.77 6.46 28.73
C PHE A 46 5.69 6.94 29.86
N ALA A 47 6.23 6.05 30.70
CA ALA A 47 7.07 6.43 31.81
C ALA A 47 8.47 6.94 31.40
N ALA A 48 8.91 6.68 30.18
CA ALA A 48 10.23 7.06 29.68
C ALA A 48 10.26 8.41 28.92
N SER A 49 9.12 9.12 28.75
CA SER A 49 9.12 10.41 28.07
C SER A 49 9.01 11.57 29.06
N PRO A 50 9.85 12.63 28.92
CA PRO A 50 9.82 13.81 29.82
C PRO A 50 8.53 14.65 29.72
N VAL A 51 7.60 14.30 28.86
CA VAL A 51 6.34 15.02 28.63
C VAL A 51 5.22 14.59 29.59
N ALA A 52 5.39 13.50 30.35
CA ALA A 52 4.35 12.97 31.25
C ALA A 52 4.06 13.85 32.50
N GLN A 53 4.82 14.91 32.74
CA GLN A 53 4.64 15.77 33.94
C GLN A 53 3.96 17.12 33.67
N ALA A 54 3.55 17.44 32.45
CA ALA A 54 3.03 18.77 32.10
C ALA A 54 1.53 18.86 31.78
N VAL A 55 0.74 17.78 31.88
CA VAL A 55 -0.67 17.79 31.37
C VAL A 55 -1.65 17.27 32.41
N ALA A 56 -1.97 18.08 33.38
CA ALA A 56 -3.23 18.02 34.13
C ALA A 56 -4.20 19.15 33.69
N ALA A 57 -4.10 19.64 32.47
CA ALA A 57 -5.14 20.45 31.81
C ALA A 57 -6.05 19.49 31.03
N ALA A 58 -7.36 19.63 31.19
CA ALA A 58 -8.36 18.84 30.47
C ALA A 58 -8.12 18.94 28.97
N THR A 59 -7.29 18.04 28.43
CA THR A 59 -7.03 17.92 26.99
C THR A 59 -8.29 17.38 26.34
N ARG A 60 -8.80 18.06 25.31
CA ARG A 60 -9.83 17.50 24.46
C ARG A 60 -9.35 16.16 23.93
N PRO A 61 -10.25 15.14 23.85
CA PRO A 61 -9.89 13.88 23.23
C PRO A 61 -9.32 14.14 21.83
N LEU A 62 -8.26 13.39 21.44
CA LEU A 62 -7.64 13.56 20.13
C LEU A 62 -8.65 13.24 19.01
N LEU A 63 -9.53 12.24 19.22
CA LEU A 63 -10.60 11.87 18.31
C LEU A 63 -11.88 12.68 18.62
N GLY A 64 -12.15 13.73 17.85
CA GLY A 64 -13.26 14.69 18.07
C GLY A 64 -14.54 14.37 17.31
N PHE A 65 -14.77 13.15 16.84
CA PHE A 65 -15.96 12.74 16.09
C PHE A 65 -16.65 11.55 16.74
N GLN A 66 -17.93 11.35 16.41
CA GLN A 66 -18.68 10.15 16.81
C GLN A 66 -18.36 8.99 15.87
N ALA A 67 -18.12 7.80 16.42
CA ALA A 67 -17.92 6.60 15.62
C ALA A 67 -19.18 6.27 14.79
N VAL A 68 -18.97 5.79 13.56
CA VAL A 68 -20.04 5.22 12.74
C VAL A 68 -20.19 3.73 13.01
N PRO A 69 -21.40 3.14 12.94
CA PRO A 69 -21.59 1.69 13.07
C PRO A 69 -21.03 0.96 11.85
N ALA A 70 -20.78 -0.34 11.98
CA ALA A 70 -20.55 -1.20 10.82
C ALA A 70 -21.78 -1.16 9.90
N SER A 71 -21.57 -1.23 8.59
CA SER A 71 -22.61 -1.15 7.57
C SER A 71 -22.38 -2.18 6.46
N VAL A 72 -23.45 -2.71 5.90
CA VAL A 72 -23.45 -3.55 4.69
C VAL A 72 -24.17 -2.84 3.52
N ALA A 73 -24.48 -1.56 3.69
CA ALA A 73 -25.18 -0.77 2.67
C ALA A 73 -24.24 -0.39 1.53
N ASP A 74 -24.75 -0.36 0.31
CA ASP A 74 -24.02 0.06 -0.88
C ASP A 74 -23.91 1.61 -0.95
N THR A 75 -23.24 2.20 0.04
CA THR A 75 -23.09 3.64 0.17
C THR A 75 -21.95 4.00 1.14
N ILE A 76 -21.53 5.27 1.08
CA ILE A 76 -20.61 5.84 2.04
C ILE A 76 -21.35 6.32 3.30
N VAL A 77 -20.86 5.93 4.47
CA VAL A 77 -21.33 6.44 5.76
C VAL A 77 -20.17 7.14 6.47
N VAL A 78 -20.38 8.38 6.89
CA VAL A 78 -19.42 9.20 7.66
C VAL A 78 -20.06 9.73 8.94
N PRO A 79 -19.30 10.22 9.93
CA PRO A 79 -19.85 10.72 11.18
C PRO A 79 -20.85 11.88 10.99
N PRO A 80 -21.80 12.08 11.91
CA PRO A 80 -22.63 13.27 11.94
C PRO A 80 -21.79 14.55 11.89
N GLY A 81 -22.19 15.52 11.05
CA GLY A 81 -21.45 16.75 10.83
C GLY A 81 -20.33 16.66 9.80
N TYR A 82 -20.21 15.52 9.10
CA TYR A 82 -19.31 15.34 7.97
C TYR A 82 -20.10 15.09 6.68
N LYS A 83 -19.50 15.45 5.55
CA LYS A 83 -19.99 15.16 4.20
C LYS A 83 -18.93 14.46 3.38
N ALA A 84 -19.32 13.38 2.72
CA ALA A 84 -18.53 12.72 1.68
C ALA A 84 -19.20 13.00 0.32
N GLU A 85 -18.45 13.54 -0.62
CA GLU A 85 -18.91 13.84 -1.98
C GLU A 85 -17.89 13.27 -2.97
N VAL A 86 -18.34 12.68 -4.06
CA VAL A 86 -17.45 12.20 -5.14
C VAL A 86 -16.74 13.40 -5.76
N LEU A 87 -15.41 13.34 -5.82
CA LEU A 87 -14.59 14.34 -6.49
C LEU A 87 -14.41 14.01 -7.98
N ILE A 88 -14.07 12.76 -8.26
CA ILE A 88 -13.84 12.21 -9.59
C ILE A 88 -13.97 10.69 -9.53
N ALA A 89 -14.57 10.08 -10.53
CA ALA A 89 -14.72 8.63 -10.66
C ALA A 89 -14.08 8.10 -11.95
N TRP A 90 -13.80 6.81 -11.99
CA TRP A 90 -13.32 6.15 -13.21
C TRP A 90 -14.15 6.55 -14.44
N GLY A 91 -13.47 6.94 -15.52
CA GLY A 91 -14.10 7.34 -16.76
C GLY A 91 -14.60 8.79 -16.83
N ASP A 92 -14.50 9.55 -15.72
CA ASP A 92 -14.77 10.99 -15.75
C ASP A 92 -13.70 11.73 -16.57
N ALA A 93 -14.10 12.86 -17.16
CA ALA A 93 -13.23 13.63 -18.03
C ALA A 93 -12.01 14.20 -17.27
N LEU A 94 -10.80 13.80 -17.69
CA LEU A 94 -9.55 14.42 -17.24
C LEU A 94 -9.09 15.53 -18.17
N PHE A 95 -9.57 15.55 -19.41
CA PHE A 95 -9.25 16.57 -20.43
C PHE A 95 -10.53 17.07 -21.10
N PRO A 96 -10.53 18.30 -21.69
CA PRO A 96 -11.75 18.91 -22.23
C PRO A 96 -12.40 18.14 -23.38
N ASP A 97 -11.64 17.33 -24.10
CA ASP A 97 -12.06 16.53 -25.24
C ASP A 97 -12.37 15.06 -24.88
N ALA A 98 -12.31 14.72 -23.60
CA ALA A 98 -12.67 13.39 -23.14
C ALA A 98 -14.19 13.15 -23.38
N PRO A 99 -14.57 12.01 -23.96
CA PRO A 99 -15.99 11.65 -24.06
C PRO A 99 -16.57 11.33 -22.67
N ALA A 100 -17.88 11.37 -22.55
CA ALA A 100 -18.55 10.87 -21.35
C ALA A 100 -18.27 9.37 -21.13
N PHE A 101 -18.32 8.94 -19.86
CA PHE A 101 -18.15 7.54 -19.51
C PHE A 101 -19.15 6.63 -20.25
N ALA A 102 -18.64 5.60 -20.86
CA ALA A 102 -19.41 4.50 -21.42
C ALA A 102 -18.54 3.25 -21.56
N GLN A 103 -19.06 2.06 -21.27
CA GLN A 103 -18.34 0.80 -21.45
C GLN A 103 -17.83 0.60 -22.89
N GLY A 104 -18.56 1.13 -23.88
CA GLY A 104 -18.18 1.07 -25.28
C GLY A 104 -17.06 2.02 -25.71
N ASN A 105 -16.53 2.85 -24.81
CA ASN A 105 -15.40 3.72 -25.11
C ASN A 105 -14.15 2.88 -25.44
N ASP A 106 -13.35 3.38 -26.40
CA ASP A 106 -12.11 2.76 -26.84
C ASP A 106 -10.90 3.16 -25.96
N ALA A 107 -9.72 2.64 -26.29
CA ALA A 107 -8.48 2.97 -25.60
C ALA A 107 -8.13 4.46 -25.66
N LYS A 108 -8.44 5.15 -26.77
CA LYS A 108 -8.17 6.58 -26.94
C LYS A 108 -9.05 7.41 -26.01
N ALA A 109 -10.31 7.03 -25.86
CA ALA A 109 -11.22 7.63 -24.91
C ALA A 109 -10.73 7.43 -23.47
N GLN A 110 -10.39 6.19 -23.10
CA GLN A 110 -9.88 5.87 -21.75
C GLN A 110 -8.59 6.64 -21.43
N ALA A 111 -7.70 6.85 -22.39
CA ALA A 111 -6.49 7.66 -22.21
C ALA A 111 -6.77 9.16 -21.92
N ARG A 112 -8.01 9.63 -22.12
CA ARG A 112 -8.46 10.99 -21.85
C ARG A 112 -9.33 11.12 -20.59
N GLN A 113 -9.61 9.99 -19.96
CA GLN A 113 -10.44 9.86 -18.76
C GLN A 113 -9.60 9.54 -17.53
N PHE A 114 -10.18 9.75 -16.35
CA PHE A 114 -9.63 9.26 -15.10
C PHE A 114 -9.55 7.72 -15.14
N GLY A 115 -8.46 7.16 -14.64
CA GLY A 115 -8.22 5.72 -14.66
C GLY A 115 -9.10 4.95 -13.67
N ASP A 116 -8.99 3.62 -13.71
CA ASP A 116 -9.79 2.74 -12.87
C ASP A 116 -9.06 2.39 -11.57
N ASN A 117 -9.77 1.80 -10.62
CA ASN A 117 -9.31 1.32 -9.32
C ASN A 117 -8.25 2.23 -8.69
N ASN A 118 -8.74 3.40 -8.26
CA ASN A 118 -7.90 4.40 -7.62
C ASN A 118 -7.37 3.91 -6.28
N ASP A 119 -6.09 4.16 -6.03
CA ASP A 119 -5.39 3.82 -4.81
C ASP A 119 -4.60 5.03 -4.27
N GLY A 120 -3.33 4.84 -3.91
CA GLY A 120 -2.47 5.85 -3.33
C GLY A 120 -2.59 7.22 -3.97
N MET A 121 -2.62 8.27 -3.17
CA MET A 121 -2.79 9.63 -3.66
C MET A 121 -2.03 10.67 -2.84
N SER A 122 -1.63 11.76 -3.50
CA SER A 122 -1.02 12.91 -2.83
C SER A 122 -1.54 14.23 -3.34
N PHE A 123 -1.73 15.17 -2.42
CA PHE A 123 -2.14 16.54 -2.71
C PHE A 123 -0.94 17.48 -2.80
N PHE A 124 -0.78 18.18 -3.92
CA PHE A 124 0.28 19.16 -4.17
C PHE A 124 -0.32 20.56 -4.34
N SER A 125 -0.11 21.43 -3.37
CA SER A 125 -0.59 22.81 -3.47
C SER A 125 0.12 23.57 -4.60
N LEU A 126 -0.66 24.30 -5.40
CA LEU A 126 -0.20 25.25 -6.42
C LEU A 126 -0.57 26.70 -6.07
N GLY A 127 -1.13 26.89 -4.87
CA GLY A 127 -1.62 28.16 -4.37
C GLY A 127 -2.89 27.99 -3.55
N PRO A 128 -3.54 29.07 -3.10
CA PRO A 128 -4.68 28.98 -2.19
C PRO A 128 -5.91 28.27 -2.79
N ASP A 129 -6.12 28.41 -4.10
CA ASP A 129 -7.30 27.90 -4.81
C ASP A 129 -6.96 26.98 -5.99
N ARG A 130 -5.70 26.51 -6.08
CA ARG A 130 -5.25 25.56 -7.10
C ARG A 130 -4.35 24.48 -6.47
N ALA A 131 -4.51 23.27 -6.93
CA ALA A 131 -3.70 22.13 -6.52
C ALA A 131 -3.59 21.07 -7.63
N LEU A 132 -2.70 20.13 -7.44
CA LEU A 132 -2.69 18.86 -8.16
C LEU A 132 -3.00 17.74 -7.17
N LEU A 133 -3.82 16.80 -7.59
CA LEU A 133 -4.00 15.51 -6.94
C LEU A 133 -3.36 14.46 -7.87
N ALA A 134 -2.30 13.81 -7.41
CA ALA A 134 -1.76 12.63 -8.05
C ALA A 134 -2.50 11.42 -7.47
N VAL A 135 -3.02 10.54 -8.32
CA VAL A 135 -3.79 9.36 -7.91
C VAL A 135 -3.31 8.18 -8.73
N ASN A 136 -2.98 7.09 -8.05
CA ASN A 136 -2.72 5.80 -8.69
C ASN A 136 -4.01 5.22 -9.25
N ASN A 137 -3.91 4.52 -10.35
CA ASN A 137 -4.95 3.71 -10.95
C ASN A 137 -4.36 2.31 -11.13
N GLU A 138 -4.61 1.47 -10.16
CA GLU A 138 -3.84 0.25 -9.92
C GLU A 138 -4.10 -0.82 -10.98
N TYR A 139 -5.33 -1.32 -11.04
CA TYR A 139 -5.74 -2.32 -12.02
C TYR A 139 -7.15 -2.01 -12.56
N THR A 140 -7.80 -2.96 -13.23
CA THR A 140 -9.15 -2.77 -13.76
C THR A 140 -9.93 -4.09 -13.76
N ASN A 141 -11.20 -4.03 -13.41
CA ASN A 141 -12.11 -5.15 -13.40
C ASN A 141 -12.72 -5.35 -14.80
N TYR A 142 -12.33 -6.42 -15.49
CA TYR A 142 -12.79 -6.67 -16.85
C TYR A 142 -14.30 -6.89 -16.97
N GLU A 143 -14.93 -7.37 -15.92
CA GLU A 143 -16.38 -7.48 -15.82
C GLU A 143 -17.11 -6.14 -15.94
N TYR A 144 -16.43 -5.03 -15.59
CA TYR A 144 -16.98 -3.67 -15.69
C TYR A 144 -16.36 -2.87 -16.84
N LEU A 145 -15.09 -3.11 -17.15
CA LEU A 145 -14.39 -2.41 -18.23
C LEU A 145 -15.01 -2.72 -19.60
N PHE A 146 -15.49 -3.95 -19.79
CA PHE A 146 -16.02 -4.44 -21.08
C PHE A 146 -17.49 -4.86 -20.97
N ALA A 147 -18.28 -4.53 -22.02
CA ALA A 147 -19.71 -4.88 -22.06
C ALA A 147 -19.97 -6.39 -22.09
N ASP A 148 -19.01 -7.20 -22.55
CA ASP A 148 -19.08 -8.66 -22.56
C ASP A 148 -18.42 -9.30 -21.33
N GLY A 149 -18.00 -8.49 -20.34
CA GLY A 149 -17.32 -8.97 -19.15
C GLY A 149 -15.90 -9.49 -19.39
N GLY A 150 -15.24 -9.03 -20.45
CA GLY A 150 -13.89 -9.45 -20.81
C GLY A 150 -13.80 -10.87 -21.40
N LYS A 151 -14.91 -11.43 -21.86
CA LYS A 151 -14.96 -12.77 -22.47
C LYS A 151 -14.22 -12.84 -23.79
N THR A 152 -14.17 -11.73 -24.52
CA THR A 152 -13.50 -11.62 -25.81
C THR A 152 -12.43 -10.55 -25.75
N LEU A 153 -11.16 -10.98 -25.65
CA LEU A 153 -10.03 -10.05 -25.70
C LEU A 153 -9.59 -9.80 -27.15
N SER A 154 -9.09 -8.60 -27.37
CA SER A 154 -8.48 -8.15 -28.62
C SER A 154 -7.34 -7.19 -28.32
N ALA A 155 -6.53 -6.82 -29.32
CA ALA A 155 -5.49 -5.82 -29.15
C ALA A 155 -6.05 -4.47 -28.67
N GLU A 156 -7.26 -4.07 -29.14
CA GLU A 156 -7.93 -2.86 -28.70
C GLU A 156 -8.41 -2.97 -27.24
N ALA A 157 -8.93 -4.13 -26.83
CA ALA A 157 -9.34 -4.38 -25.45
C ALA A 157 -8.13 -4.31 -24.50
N VAL A 158 -7.01 -4.91 -24.85
CA VAL A 158 -5.77 -4.83 -24.06
C VAL A 158 -5.25 -3.39 -24.01
N ALA A 159 -5.25 -2.66 -25.14
CA ALA A 159 -4.86 -1.25 -25.15
C ALA A 159 -5.77 -0.38 -24.25
N LYS A 160 -7.08 -0.66 -24.22
CA LYS A 160 -8.01 0.03 -23.30
C LYS A 160 -7.71 -0.29 -21.85
N ALA A 161 -7.44 -1.55 -21.51
CA ALA A 161 -7.05 -1.95 -20.17
C ALA A 161 -5.74 -1.25 -19.77
N GLN A 162 -4.71 -1.26 -20.62
CA GLN A 162 -3.45 -0.55 -20.40
C GLN A 162 -3.63 0.96 -20.17
N ALA A 163 -4.60 1.59 -20.85
CA ALA A 163 -4.92 3.00 -20.69
C ALA A 163 -5.69 3.30 -19.39
N ALA A 164 -6.35 2.31 -18.79
CA ALA A 164 -7.05 2.46 -17.51
C ALA A 164 -6.12 2.44 -16.31
N HIS A 165 -4.93 1.83 -16.45
CA HIS A 165 -3.90 1.71 -15.42
C HIS A 165 -3.00 2.95 -15.29
N GLY A 166 -2.18 2.94 -14.22
CA GLY A 166 -1.08 3.88 -14.02
C GLY A 166 -1.46 5.05 -13.11
N ILE A 167 -1.18 6.29 -13.49
CA ILE A 167 -1.38 7.47 -12.65
C ILE A 167 -2.20 8.53 -13.38
N SER A 168 -3.16 9.13 -12.67
CA SER A 168 -3.86 10.35 -13.05
C SER A 168 -3.34 11.54 -12.26
N LEU A 169 -2.80 12.55 -12.94
CA LEU A 169 -2.55 13.86 -12.35
C LEU A 169 -3.76 14.75 -12.65
N VAL A 170 -4.47 15.16 -11.61
CA VAL A 170 -5.74 15.90 -11.69
C VAL A 170 -5.52 17.30 -11.14
N GLU A 171 -5.59 18.33 -11.97
CA GLU A 171 -5.60 19.70 -11.46
C GLU A 171 -6.93 19.99 -10.76
N LEU A 172 -6.83 20.51 -9.54
CA LEU A 172 -7.96 20.91 -8.72
C LEU A 172 -8.08 22.44 -8.67
N VAL A 173 -9.30 22.93 -8.66
CA VAL A 173 -9.63 24.33 -8.40
C VAL A 173 -10.61 24.42 -7.23
N ARG A 174 -10.48 25.47 -6.43
CA ARG A 174 -11.38 25.74 -5.31
C ARG A 174 -12.46 26.74 -5.72
N ILE A 175 -13.69 26.28 -5.83
CA ILE A 175 -14.86 27.09 -6.22
C ILE A 175 -15.90 27.05 -5.09
N GLY A 176 -16.31 28.21 -4.61
CA GLY A 176 -17.26 28.30 -3.49
C GLY A 176 -16.77 27.61 -2.22
N GLY A 177 -15.44 27.60 -1.99
CA GLY A 177 -14.81 26.95 -0.85
C GLY A 177 -14.61 25.44 -1.01
N LYS A 178 -15.04 24.83 -2.10
CA LYS A 178 -14.94 23.39 -2.37
C LYS A 178 -13.93 23.08 -3.48
N TRP A 179 -13.08 22.08 -3.28
CA TRP A 179 -12.20 21.55 -4.31
C TRP A 179 -12.98 20.77 -5.37
N GLN A 180 -12.68 20.99 -6.63
CA GLN A 180 -13.29 20.35 -7.79
C GLN A 180 -12.23 20.01 -8.81
N ALA A 181 -12.39 18.89 -9.53
CA ALA A 181 -11.54 18.52 -10.65
C ALA A 181 -11.69 19.53 -11.80
N ASN A 182 -10.58 19.91 -12.42
CA ASN A 182 -10.54 20.85 -13.54
C ASN A 182 -10.06 20.16 -14.83
N PRO A 183 -10.96 19.68 -15.71
CA PRO A 183 -10.57 19.05 -16.97
C PRO A 183 -9.78 19.95 -17.93
N ARG A 184 -9.78 21.27 -17.68
CA ARG A 184 -9.01 22.25 -18.46
C ARG A 184 -7.66 22.60 -17.83
N GLY A 185 -7.28 21.89 -16.77
CA GLY A 185 -6.00 22.07 -16.11
C GLY A 185 -4.83 21.77 -17.04
N ALA A 186 -3.87 22.69 -17.12
CA ALA A 186 -2.70 22.54 -17.99
C ALA A 186 -1.73 21.46 -17.49
N LEU A 187 -1.84 21.07 -16.21
CA LEU A 187 -1.00 20.05 -15.58
C LEU A 187 -1.68 18.68 -15.52
N ASN A 188 -2.91 18.55 -16.05
CA ASN A 188 -3.54 17.25 -16.17
C ASN A 188 -2.70 16.32 -17.02
N ARG A 189 -2.50 15.08 -16.54
CA ARG A 189 -1.66 14.10 -17.23
C ARG A 189 -2.12 12.68 -16.91
N ARG A 190 -2.04 11.80 -17.92
CA ARG A 190 -2.10 10.35 -17.73
C ARG A 190 -0.71 9.76 -17.92
N ILE A 191 -0.29 8.93 -16.98
CA ILE A 191 0.89 8.07 -17.06
C ILE A 191 0.36 6.65 -16.99
N THR A 192 0.65 5.83 -18.01
CA THR A 192 -0.01 4.53 -18.22
C THR A 192 1.00 3.40 -18.45
N ALA A 193 0.50 2.20 -18.71
CA ALA A 193 1.32 1.04 -19.05
C ALA A 193 2.15 1.20 -20.34
N THR A 194 2.00 2.32 -21.06
CA THR A 194 2.74 2.60 -22.30
C THR A 194 3.54 3.89 -22.27
N THR A 195 3.60 4.59 -21.12
CA THR A 195 4.37 5.82 -20.97
C THR A 195 5.87 5.53 -20.87
N PRO A 196 6.75 6.16 -21.65
CA PRO A 196 8.20 5.98 -21.52
C PRO A 196 8.72 6.42 -20.14
N MET A 197 9.65 5.63 -19.58
CA MET A 197 10.26 5.86 -18.27
C MET A 197 11.77 5.64 -18.30
N THR A 198 12.50 6.29 -17.41
CA THR A 198 13.92 6.07 -17.22
C THR A 198 14.14 5.07 -16.08
N LEU A 199 15.00 4.08 -16.28
CA LEU A 199 15.56 3.25 -15.22
C LEU A 199 16.78 3.97 -14.64
N SER A 200 16.81 4.27 -13.35
CA SER A 200 17.89 5.01 -12.68
C SER A 200 18.38 4.29 -11.42
N GLY A 201 19.57 4.64 -10.95
CA GLY A 201 20.19 4.00 -9.80
C GLY A 201 21.08 2.79 -10.14
N PRO A 202 21.50 1.97 -9.15
CA PRO A 202 22.57 0.99 -9.30
C PRO A 202 22.29 -0.15 -10.29
N ALA A 203 21.02 -0.51 -10.51
CA ALA A 203 20.68 -1.56 -11.48
C ALA A 203 20.49 -1.03 -12.91
N ALA A 204 20.47 0.28 -13.14
CA ALA A 204 20.28 0.86 -14.47
C ALA A 204 21.41 0.42 -15.43
N GLY A 205 21.04 -0.17 -16.57
CA GLY A 205 21.98 -0.72 -17.55
C GLY A 205 22.48 -2.14 -17.24
N HIS A 206 22.03 -2.75 -16.14
CA HIS A 206 22.36 -4.13 -15.82
C HIS A 206 21.89 -5.11 -16.90
N ALA A 207 22.61 -6.19 -17.12
CA ALA A 207 22.29 -7.16 -18.19
C ALA A 207 20.87 -7.71 -18.13
N LEU A 208 20.33 -7.93 -16.92
CA LEU A 208 18.96 -8.41 -16.69
C LEU A 208 17.86 -7.38 -17.00
N LEU A 209 18.21 -6.11 -17.19
CA LEU A 209 17.27 -5.06 -17.58
C LEU A 209 17.32 -4.75 -19.09
N LYS A 210 18.23 -5.38 -19.84
CA LYS A 210 18.36 -5.17 -21.28
C LYS A 210 17.34 -6.02 -22.05
N THR A 211 16.71 -5.40 -23.03
CA THR A 211 15.79 -6.06 -23.96
C THR A 211 16.18 -5.72 -25.39
N GLN A 212 15.55 -6.36 -26.36
CA GLN A 212 15.75 -6.01 -27.76
C GLN A 212 15.30 -4.56 -28.06
N ALA A 213 14.25 -4.10 -27.40
CA ALA A 213 13.75 -2.73 -27.55
C ALA A 213 14.62 -1.70 -26.80
N ASP A 214 15.35 -2.11 -25.77
CA ASP A 214 16.26 -1.26 -24.97
C ASP A 214 17.57 -2.02 -24.68
N PRO A 215 18.52 -2.04 -25.63
CA PRO A 215 19.78 -2.73 -25.45
C PRO A 215 20.68 -2.13 -24.36
N GLU A 216 20.43 -0.89 -23.98
CA GLU A 216 21.16 -0.21 -22.91
C GLU A 216 20.61 -0.53 -21.52
N GLY A 217 19.38 -1.02 -21.39
CA GLY A 217 18.73 -1.34 -20.13
C GLY A 217 18.48 -0.11 -19.25
N ARG A 218 18.14 1.02 -19.87
CA ARG A 218 17.97 2.32 -19.19
C ARG A 218 16.62 2.97 -19.39
N THR A 219 15.78 2.40 -20.24
CA THR A 219 14.42 2.88 -20.49
C THR A 219 13.43 1.74 -20.36
N ALA A 220 12.29 2.00 -19.75
CA ALA A 220 11.18 1.05 -19.67
C ALA A 220 9.93 1.68 -20.27
N LEU A 221 9.03 0.85 -20.75
CA LEU A 221 7.75 1.33 -21.28
C LEU A 221 6.66 1.00 -20.26
N GLY A 222 6.17 2.03 -19.59
CA GLY A 222 5.01 1.99 -18.72
C GLY A 222 5.24 1.66 -17.27
N THR A 223 4.16 1.85 -16.53
CA THR A 223 3.94 1.44 -15.14
C THR A 223 2.50 0.96 -15.00
N PHE A 224 2.27 -0.01 -14.17
CA PHE A 224 0.96 -0.63 -13.92
C PHE A 224 0.98 -1.35 -12.59
N ASN A 225 -0.20 -1.68 -12.08
CA ASN A 225 -0.44 -2.14 -10.73
C ASN A 225 0.24 -1.20 -9.71
N ASN A 226 -0.09 0.07 -9.86
CA ASN A 226 0.40 1.13 -9.00
C ASN A 226 -0.53 1.20 -7.79
N CYS A 227 -0.15 0.53 -6.71
CA CYS A 227 -0.93 0.47 -5.49
C CYS A 227 -0.79 1.77 -4.68
N ALA A 228 -0.02 1.79 -3.63
CA ALA A 228 0.12 2.93 -2.76
C ALA A 228 1.22 3.91 -3.20
N ASN A 229 1.55 4.88 -2.37
CA ASN A 229 2.42 5.97 -2.76
C ASN A 229 3.28 6.53 -1.63
N GLY A 230 4.13 7.48 -1.99
CA GLY A 230 4.84 8.39 -1.12
C GLY A 230 4.93 9.78 -1.71
N GLN A 231 5.35 10.73 -0.89
CA GLN A 231 5.59 12.11 -1.31
C GLN A 231 6.92 12.60 -0.77
N THR A 232 7.71 13.23 -1.62
CA THR A 232 9.00 13.79 -1.21
C THR A 232 8.88 15.25 -0.77
N PRO A 233 9.75 15.74 0.11
CA PRO A 233 9.73 17.14 0.53
C PRO A 233 10.13 18.12 -0.60
N TRP A 234 10.74 17.63 -1.68
CA TRP A 234 11.01 18.45 -2.88
C TRP A 234 9.87 18.42 -3.90
N GLY A 235 8.73 17.82 -3.53
CA GLY A 235 7.47 17.92 -4.25
C GLY A 235 7.30 16.96 -5.42
N THR A 236 7.96 15.80 -5.39
CA THR A 236 7.70 14.71 -6.32
C THR A 236 6.78 13.66 -5.69
N TYR A 237 6.08 12.92 -6.53
CA TYR A 237 5.22 11.80 -6.20
C TYR A 237 5.99 10.50 -6.42
N LEU A 238 5.90 9.58 -5.46
CA LEU A 238 6.44 8.24 -5.54
C LEU A 238 5.26 7.28 -5.70
N THR A 239 5.15 6.62 -6.83
CA THR A 239 4.17 5.55 -7.05
C THR A 239 4.85 4.20 -7.00
N CYS A 240 4.16 3.19 -6.49
CA CYS A 240 4.71 1.90 -6.15
C CYS A 240 4.12 0.81 -7.04
N GLU A 241 4.95 0.07 -7.77
CA GLU A 241 4.54 -1.07 -8.60
C GLU A 241 4.47 -2.32 -7.71
N GLU A 242 3.27 -2.88 -7.56
CA GLU A 242 3.02 -3.99 -6.66
C GLU A 242 2.84 -5.32 -7.43
N ASN A 243 1.64 -5.73 -7.77
CA ASN A 243 1.31 -7.03 -8.38
C ASN A 243 1.64 -7.12 -9.89
N PHE A 244 2.76 -6.53 -10.32
CA PHE A 244 3.20 -6.49 -11.72
C PHE A 244 3.29 -7.87 -12.39
N ASN A 245 3.50 -8.93 -11.62
CA ASN A 245 3.62 -10.31 -12.12
C ASN A 245 2.36 -10.82 -12.82
N GLY A 246 1.18 -10.35 -12.43
CA GLY A 246 -0.12 -10.80 -12.95
C GLY A 246 -0.39 -10.45 -14.42
N TYR A 247 0.39 -9.54 -15.00
CA TYR A 247 0.21 -9.10 -16.40
C TYR A 247 1.03 -9.93 -17.39
N PHE A 248 2.00 -10.70 -16.91
CA PHE A 248 2.84 -11.55 -17.72
C PHE A 248 2.23 -12.96 -17.86
N GLY A 249 2.54 -13.62 -18.96
CA GLY A 249 2.11 -14.98 -19.22
C GLY A 249 2.78 -15.50 -20.49
N SER A 250 2.46 -16.70 -20.93
CA SER A 250 2.91 -17.23 -22.22
C SER A 250 2.15 -18.46 -22.63
N GLU A 251 1.67 -18.47 -23.86
CA GLU A 251 1.12 -19.70 -24.49
C GLU A 251 2.21 -20.75 -24.75
N GLY A 252 3.46 -20.31 -24.88
CA GLY A 252 4.63 -21.18 -25.06
C GLY A 252 5.07 -21.93 -23.81
N LYS A 253 4.49 -21.61 -22.64
CA LYS A 253 4.78 -22.23 -21.33
C LYS A 253 6.27 -22.47 -21.08
N PRO A 254 7.11 -21.42 -21.09
CA PRO A 254 8.54 -21.57 -20.82
C PRO A 254 8.76 -22.10 -19.39
N ALA A 255 9.82 -22.87 -19.19
CA ALA A 255 10.25 -23.23 -17.86
C ALA A 255 10.77 -21.97 -17.15
N LEU A 256 10.15 -21.58 -16.06
CA LEU A 256 10.57 -20.47 -15.22
C LEU A 256 11.49 -20.97 -14.11
N ASP A 257 12.50 -20.19 -13.77
CA ASP A 257 13.41 -20.50 -12.69
C ASP A 257 12.78 -20.18 -11.31
N GLN A 258 13.50 -20.53 -10.23
CA GLN A 258 13.02 -20.30 -8.88
C GLN A 258 12.89 -18.80 -8.55
N ARG A 259 13.72 -17.95 -9.15
CA ARG A 259 13.64 -16.49 -8.96
C ARG A 259 12.39 -15.92 -9.58
N ALA A 260 12.07 -16.31 -10.81
CA ALA A 260 10.82 -15.93 -11.46
C ALA A 260 9.59 -16.37 -10.63
N ALA A 261 9.59 -17.62 -10.16
CA ALA A 261 8.53 -18.15 -9.29
C ALA A 261 8.41 -17.38 -7.97
N ARG A 262 9.56 -16.96 -7.38
CA ARG A 262 9.58 -16.15 -6.14
C ARG A 262 8.86 -14.80 -6.29
N TYR A 263 8.84 -14.23 -7.49
CA TYR A 263 8.12 -12.99 -7.81
C TYR A 263 6.71 -13.26 -8.34
N GLY A 264 6.19 -14.49 -8.20
CA GLY A 264 4.85 -14.84 -8.64
C GLY A 264 4.66 -14.89 -10.16
N LEU A 265 5.77 -14.90 -10.94
CA LEU A 265 5.67 -15.04 -12.39
C LEU A 265 5.25 -16.47 -12.75
N ALA A 266 4.27 -16.59 -13.63
CA ALA A 266 3.73 -17.84 -14.13
C ALA A 266 3.49 -17.75 -15.63
N ALA A 267 3.54 -18.89 -16.33
CA ALA A 267 3.18 -18.96 -17.74
C ALA A 267 1.66 -18.83 -17.93
N GLU A 268 0.90 -19.23 -16.92
CA GLU A 268 -0.56 -19.15 -16.91
C GLU A 268 -1.04 -17.70 -16.85
N ASP A 269 -2.07 -17.40 -17.63
CA ASP A 269 -2.71 -16.09 -17.64
C ASP A 269 -3.42 -15.82 -16.31
N ALA A 270 -3.03 -14.78 -15.61
CA ALA A 270 -3.70 -14.35 -14.39
C ALA A 270 -5.07 -13.68 -14.63
N GLY A 271 -5.48 -13.56 -15.89
CA GLY A 271 -6.79 -13.07 -16.32
C GLY A 271 -6.76 -11.74 -17.06
N PHE A 272 -5.60 -11.09 -17.20
CA PHE A 272 -5.46 -9.86 -17.98
C PHE A 272 -5.20 -10.11 -19.46
N GLY A 273 -4.55 -11.23 -19.83
CA GLY A 273 -4.33 -11.65 -21.22
C GLY A 273 -3.46 -10.72 -22.05
N TRP A 274 -2.67 -9.82 -21.44
CA TRP A 274 -1.87 -8.85 -22.18
C TRP A 274 -0.84 -9.52 -23.08
N HIS A 275 -0.21 -10.61 -22.63
CA HIS A 275 0.79 -11.37 -23.41
C HIS A 275 0.28 -11.89 -24.75
N LYS A 276 -1.04 -11.99 -24.96
CA LYS A 276 -1.64 -12.46 -26.20
C LYS A 276 -1.65 -11.41 -27.30
N PHE A 277 -1.60 -10.13 -26.92
CA PHE A 277 -1.77 -9.00 -27.85
C PHE A 277 -0.65 -7.95 -27.76
N ASP A 278 0.13 -7.94 -26.69
CA ASP A 278 1.35 -7.15 -26.52
C ASP A 278 2.48 -8.13 -26.17
N GLU A 279 3.32 -8.44 -27.15
CA GLU A 279 4.36 -9.48 -26.99
C GLU A 279 5.40 -9.17 -25.91
N ARG A 280 5.49 -7.92 -25.48
CA ARG A 280 6.31 -7.46 -24.36
C ARG A 280 6.02 -8.26 -23.07
N PHE A 281 4.77 -8.67 -22.88
CA PHE A 281 4.31 -9.44 -21.72
C PHE A 281 4.41 -10.97 -21.91
N ASP A 282 4.90 -11.44 -23.06
CA ASP A 282 5.09 -12.87 -23.32
C ASP A 282 6.46 -13.33 -22.79
N LEU A 283 6.45 -14.11 -21.70
CA LEU A 283 7.63 -14.61 -21.02
C LEU A 283 8.53 -15.49 -21.88
N ALA A 284 8.00 -16.16 -22.91
CA ALA A 284 8.81 -16.96 -23.86
C ALA A 284 9.58 -16.08 -24.83
N LYS A 285 9.05 -14.90 -25.17
CA LYS A 285 9.67 -13.95 -26.10
C LYS A 285 10.57 -12.93 -25.39
N HIS A 286 10.12 -12.44 -24.24
CA HIS A 286 10.77 -11.36 -23.50
C HIS A 286 10.97 -11.73 -22.02
N PRO A 287 11.79 -12.75 -21.69
CA PRO A 287 11.95 -13.27 -20.33
C PRO A 287 12.57 -12.25 -19.34
N GLN A 288 13.18 -11.19 -19.84
CA GLN A 288 13.77 -10.14 -19.00
C GLN A 288 12.84 -8.95 -18.76
N GLU A 289 11.75 -8.81 -19.51
CA GLU A 289 10.83 -7.68 -19.36
C GLU A 289 10.26 -7.57 -17.94
N PRO A 290 9.91 -8.66 -17.21
CA PRO A 290 9.42 -8.55 -15.83
C PRO A 290 10.39 -7.90 -14.85
N HIS A 291 11.71 -7.93 -15.09
CA HIS A 291 12.70 -7.29 -14.23
C HIS A 291 12.64 -5.75 -14.29
N ARG A 292 11.94 -5.20 -15.25
CA ARG A 292 11.78 -3.76 -15.47
C ARG A 292 10.60 -3.18 -14.67
N PHE A 293 9.90 -4.03 -13.89
CA PHE A 293 8.75 -3.71 -13.05
C PHE A 293 8.95 -4.22 -11.62
N GLY A 294 8.12 -3.73 -10.71
CA GLY A 294 8.28 -3.95 -9.28
C GLY A 294 9.22 -2.92 -8.64
N TRP A 295 9.19 -1.69 -9.13
CA TRP A 295 10.01 -0.57 -8.67
C TRP A 295 9.16 0.57 -8.12
N VAL A 296 9.75 1.43 -7.29
CA VAL A 296 9.18 2.74 -7.00
C VAL A 296 9.46 3.68 -8.17
N VAL A 297 8.44 4.37 -8.63
CA VAL A 297 8.52 5.33 -9.76
C VAL A 297 8.34 6.75 -9.24
N GLU A 298 9.35 7.60 -9.44
CA GLU A 298 9.29 9.01 -9.07
C GLU A 298 8.82 9.87 -10.24
N ILE A 299 7.83 10.73 -9.96
CA ILE A 299 7.16 11.60 -10.93
C ILE A 299 7.22 13.04 -10.42
N ASP A 300 7.61 13.99 -11.28
CA ASP A 300 7.37 15.41 -11.00
C ASP A 300 5.96 15.79 -11.46
N PRO A 301 5.02 16.03 -10.54
CA PRO A 301 3.66 16.36 -10.92
C PRO A 301 3.50 17.78 -11.50
N ARG A 302 4.49 18.65 -11.28
CA ARG A 302 4.47 20.04 -11.77
C ARG A 302 5.10 20.20 -13.15
N ASP A 303 5.83 19.20 -13.63
CA ASP A 303 6.45 19.19 -14.97
C ASP A 303 5.85 18.08 -15.84
N PRO A 304 4.81 18.39 -16.65
CA PRO A 304 4.16 17.40 -17.52
C PRO A 304 5.09 16.90 -18.64
N ALA A 305 6.21 17.59 -18.93
CA ALA A 305 7.20 17.16 -19.91
C ALA A 305 8.27 16.24 -19.31
N SER A 306 8.35 16.11 -17.98
CA SER A 306 9.32 15.25 -17.32
C SER A 306 9.08 13.77 -17.62
N THR A 307 10.17 13.02 -17.75
CA THR A 307 10.12 11.55 -17.85
C THR A 307 10.15 10.95 -16.45
N PRO A 308 9.16 10.10 -16.06
CA PRO A 308 9.17 9.39 -14.78
C PRO A 308 10.41 8.50 -14.64
N LYS A 309 10.90 8.32 -13.40
CA LYS A 309 12.10 7.54 -13.11
C LYS A 309 11.78 6.35 -12.21
N LYS A 310 12.11 5.13 -12.64
CA LYS A 310 12.09 3.93 -11.81
C LYS A 310 13.36 3.89 -10.98
N ARG A 311 13.23 3.96 -9.65
CA ARG A 311 14.33 4.14 -8.68
C ARG A 311 14.87 2.79 -8.21
N THR A 312 15.86 2.24 -8.92
CA THR A 312 16.35 0.88 -8.66
C THR A 312 17.09 0.72 -7.34
N ALA A 313 17.55 1.80 -6.71
CA ALA A 313 18.20 1.75 -5.39
C ALA A 313 17.23 1.36 -4.26
N LEU A 314 15.90 1.50 -4.48
CA LEU A 314 14.88 1.10 -3.52
C LEU A 314 14.55 -0.40 -3.55
N GLY A 315 15.21 -1.18 -4.43
CA GLY A 315 14.99 -2.61 -4.58
C GLY A 315 13.78 -2.96 -5.44
N ARG A 316 13.75 -4.21 -5.91
CA ARG A 316 12.65 -4.76 -6.71
C ARG A 316 11.87 -5.77 -5.89
N PHE A 317 10.59 -5.50 -5.67
CA PHE A 317 9.60 -6.38 -5.02
C PHE A 317 8.19 -5.84 -5.29
N LYS A 318 7.17 -6.41 -4.69
CA LYS A 318 5.80 -5.87 -4.75
C LYS A 318 5.68 -4.70 -3.79
N HIS A 319 6.03 -3.53 -4.31
CA HIS A 319 6.02 -2.30 -3.50
C HIS A 319 4.60 -1.88 -3.17
N GLU A 320 4.32 -1.84 -1.88
CA GLU A 320 3.06 -1.32 -1.39
C GLU A 320 3.11 0.20 -1.34
N ASN A 321 3.80 0.79 -0.37
CA ASN A 321 4.00 2.24 -0.37
C ASN A 321 5.48 2.63 -0.19
N ALA A 322 5.77 3.94 -0.23
CA ALA A 322 7.08 4.52 -0.02
C ALA A 322 7.01 5.63 1.04
N ALA A 323 6.97 5.23 2.31
CA ALA A 323 6.85 6.14 3.44
C ALA A 323 8.14 6.94 3.65
N PHE A 324 8.11 8.21 3.27
CA PHE A 324 9.27 9.09 3.26
C PHE A 324 9.43 9.85 4.57
N THR A 325 10.65 9.96 5.07
CA THR A 325 11.03 10.89 6.14
C THR A 325 12.45 11.42 5.94
N VAL A 326 12.78 12.52 6.62
CA VAL A 326 14.14 13.06 6.67
C VAL A 326 14.72 12.77 8.04
N ASN A 327 15.85 12.06 8.06
CA ASN A 327 16.55 11.72 9.28
C ASN A 327 17.18 12.96 9.98
N GLN A 328 17.52 12.84 11.26
CA GLN A 328 18.17 13.91 12.03
C GLN A 328 19.46 14.43 11.40
N ASP A 329 20.21 13.57 10.70
CA ASP A 329 21.44 13.94 9.98
C ASP A 329 21.17 14.57 8.61
N GLY A 330 19.91 14.69 8.20
CA GLY A 330 19.45 15.28 6.95
C GLY A 330 19.36 14.31 5.76
N ARG A 331 19.66 13.02 5.93
CA ARG A 331 19.49 12.02 4.85
C ARG A 331 18.01 11.66 4.66
N ALA A 332 17.66 11.31 3.42
CA ALA A 332 16.37 10.75 3.11
C ALA A 332 16.29 9.30 3.60
N VAL A 333 15.17 8.95 4.21
CA VAL A 333 14.83 7.59 4.60
C VAL A 333 13.48 7.23 4.01
N VAL A 334 13.38 6.05 3.38
CA VAL A 334 12.14 5.54 2.81
C VAL A 334 11.89 4.15 3.39
N TYR A 335 10.76 3.97 4.05
CA TYR A 335 10.29 2.68 4.51
C TYR A 335 9.32 2.08 3.49
N LEU A 336 9.37 0.76 3.29
CA LEU A 336 8.71 0.06 2.21
C LEU A 336 8.16 -1.29 2.70
N GLY A 337 6.92 -1.60 2.34
CA GLY A 337 6.33 -2.93 2.48
C GLY A 337 6.48 -3.74 1.19
N ASP A 338 6.69 -5.04 1.28
CA ASP A 338 6.63 -6.00 0.18
C ASP A 338 5.37 -6.84 0.36
N ASP A 339 4.28 -6.48 -0.31
CA ASP A 339 2.99 -7.14 -0.11
C ASP A 339 2.96 -8.54 -0.72
N GLU A 340 3.40 -9.48 0.08
CA GLU A 340 3.27 -10.90 -0.18
C GLU A 340 3.35 -11.67 1.14
N ARG A 341 2.64 -12.79 1.25
CA ARG A 341 2.69 -13.67 2.43
C ARG A 341 4.06 -14.27 2.64
N GLY A 342 4.73 -13.86 3.73
CA GLY A 342 6.07 -14.32 4.06
C GLY A 342 7.19 -13.49 3.41
N GLU A 343 6.90 -12.33 2.90
CA GLU A 343 7.88 -11.35 2.44
C GLU A 343 8.21 -10.32 3.54
N HIS A 344 8.88 -9.22 3.24
CA HIS A 344 9.66 -8.49 4.21
C HIS A 344 9.32 -6.99 4.26
N ILE A 345 9.75 -6.33 5.35
CA ILE A 345 9.76 -4.87 5.48
C ILE A 345 11.17 -4.36 5.15
N TYR A 346 11.26 -3.32 4.32
CA TYR A 346 12.52 -2.72 3.89
C TYR A 346 12.65 -1.26 4.31
N ARG A 347 13.89 -0.77 4.30
CA ARG A 347 14.24 0.63 4.54
C ARG A 347 15.36 1.04 3.61
N PHE A 348 15.18 2.12 2.87
CA PHE A 348 16.26 2.78 2.12
C PHE A 348 16.78 3.99 2.90
N VAL A 349 18.08 4.21 2.90
CA VAL A 349 18.75 5.41 3.45
C VAL A 349 19.63 6.00 2.37
N SER A 350 19.39 7.27 2.01
CA SER A 350 20.18 7.94 0.99
C SER A 350 21.63 8.17 1.43
N LYS A 351 22.56 8.18 0.48
CA LYS A 351 23.97 8.52 0.71
C LYS A 351 24.15 10.01 1.03
N ASN A 352 23.46 10.86 0.27
CA ASN A 352 23.53 12.30 0.38
C ASN A 352 22.35 12.85 1.20
N LYS A 353 22.49 14.11 1.67
CA LYS A 353 21.47 14.80 2.43
C LYS A 353 20.45 15.48 1.51
N VAL A 354 19.23 15.61 1.99
CA VAL A 354 18.19 16.41 1.35
C VAL A 354 18.62 17.88 1.33
N ALA A 355 18.69 18.47 0.15
CA ALA A 355 18.91 19.90 -0.01
C ALA A 355 17.59 20.68 0.21
N PRO A 356 17.63 21.94 0.68
CA PRO A 356 16.44 22.73 0.93
C PRO A 356 15.57 22.95 -0.32
N GLY A 357 14.25 22.84 -0.15
CA GLY A 357 13.28 23.15 -1.21
C GLY A 357 13.38 22.24 -2.43
N ASN A 358 13.15 22.81 -3.60
CA ASN A 358 13.19 22.10 -4.90
C ASN A 358 14.59 22.11 -5.54
N ASP A 359 15.65 22.03 -4.76
CA ASP A 359 17.02 21.98 -5.28
C ASP A 359 17.15 20.83 -6.30
N PRO A 360 17.72 21.08 -7.50
CA PRO A 360 17.96 20.05 -8.50
C PRO A 360 18.75 18.84 -7.98
N ALA A 361 19.61 19.01 -6.97
CA ALA A 361 20.36 17.91 -6.34
C ALA A 361 19.45 16.85 -5.71
N ASN A 362 18.23 17.19 -5.33
CA ASN A 362 17.26 16.22 -4.80
C ASN A 362 16.71 15.27 -5.86
N ARG A 363 16.80 15.64 -7.15
CA ARG A 363 16.21 14.87 -8.27
C ARG A 363 16.85 13.50 -8.50
N ASP A 364 18.06 13.27 -7.97
CA ASP A 364 18.78 12.00 -8.07
C ASP A 364 19.14 11.43 -6.68
N LEU A 365 18.57 12.00 -5.62
CA LEU A 365 18.86 11.61 -4.24
C LEU A 365 18.49 10.15 -3.95
N LEU A 366 17.44 9.63 -4.59
CA LEU A 366 16.99 8.25 -4.45
C LEU A 366 17.71 7.25 -5.38
N ASP A 367 18.74 7.67 -6.09
CA ASP A 367 19.59 6.78 -6.91
C ASP A 367 20.81 6.27 -6.15
N GLU A 368 21.23 6.97 -5.08
CA GLU A 368 22.41 6.58 -4.29
C GLU A 368 22.07 6.42 -2.81
N GLY A 369 22.28 5.23 -2.29
CA GLY A 369 22.01 4.90 -0.89
C GLY A 369 22.13 3.40 -0.63
N THR A 370 21.70 2.98 0.54
CA THR A 370 21.68 1.59 0.96
C THR A 370 20.26 1.15 1.26
N LEU A 371 19.86 0.03 0.67
CA LEU A 371 18.64 -0.69 1.02
C LEU A 371 18.94 -1.66 2.16
N TYR A 372 18.05 -1.71 3.12
CA TYR A 372 18.09 -2.61 4.27
C TYR A 372 16.81 -3.43 4.34
N VAL A 373 16.88 -4.59 4.98
CA VAL A 373 15.72 -5.41 5.33
C VAL A 373 15.62 -5.58 6.84
N ALA A 374 14.40 -5.67 7.37
CA ALA A 374 14.15 -5.78 8.80
C ALA A 374 14.30 -7.22 9.31
N ARG A 375 14.91 -7.38 10.49
CA ARG A 375 14.85 -8.58 11.31
C ARG A 375 14.30 -8.22 12.67
N PHE A 376 13.14 -8.81 13.01
CA PHE A 376 12.46 -8.64 14.29
C PHE A 376 12.83 -9.79 15.23
N GLU A 377 13.14 -9.49 16.48
CA GLU A 377 13.51 -10.46 17.50
C GLU A 377 12.67 -10.24 18.76
N ALA A 378 12.08 -11.30 19.30
CA ALA A 378 11.31 -11.31 20.53
C ALA A 378 11.74 -12.48 21.41
N ARG A 379 11.51 -12.36 22.72
CA ARG A 379 11.53 -13.53 23.60
C ARG A 379 10.28 -14.37 23.35
N GLU A 380 10.39 -15.66 23.62
CA GLU A 380 9.26 -16.57 23.46
C GLU A 380 8.02 -16.07 24.23
N GLY A 381 6.88 -15.98 23.52
CA GLY A 381 5.61 -15.50 24.06
C GLY A 381 5.48 -13.98 24.22
N GLU A 382 6.49 -13.17 23.88
CA GLU A 382 6.40 -11.73 23.89
C GLU A 382 5.98 -11.17 22.51
N LEU A 383 5.09 -10.18 22.49
CA LEU A 383 4.62 -9.47 21.28
C LEU A 383 5.33 -8.12 21.10
N LYS A 384 6.56 -8.07 21.53
CA LYS A 384 7.48 -6.92 21.45
C LYS A 384 8.91 -7.40 21.52
N GLY A 385 9.84 -6.56 21.14
CA GLY A 385 11.26 -6.90 21.20
C GLY A 385 12.16 -5.84 20.62
N THR A 386 13.28 -6.29 20.10
CA THR A 386 14.24 -5.47 19.38
C THR A 386 14.31 -5.94 17.93
N GLY A 387 14.92 -5.12 17.07
CA GLY A 387 15.15 -5.51 15.69
C GLY A 387 16.39 -4.84 15.12
N GLN A 388 16.76 -5.31 13.95
CA GLN A 388 17.93 -4.85 13.22
C GLN A 388 17.59 -4.59 11.75
N TRP A 389 18.23 -3.60 11.18
CA TRP A 389 18.24 -3.32 9.76
C TRP A 389 19.49 -3.93 9.15
N LEU A 390 19.32 -4.93 8.28
CA LEU A 390 20.38 -5.69 7.65
C LEU A 390 20.65 -5.11 6.27
N PRO A 391 21.89 -4.64 5.96
CA PRO A 391 22.19 -3.98 4.70
C PRO A 391 22.23 -4.97 3.51
N LEU A 392 21.55 -4.64 2.42
CA LEU A 392 21.58 -5.38 1.16
C LEU A 392 22.73 -4.87 0.27
N VAL A 393 23.96 -5.19 0.63
CA VAL A 393 25.18 -4.71 -0.03
C VAL A 393 25.97 -5.88 -0.63
N HIS A 394 26.27 -5.81 -1.93
CA HIS A 394 27.07 -6.81 -2.61
C HIS A 394 28.46 -6.91 -1.98
N GLY A 395 28.92 -8.15 -1.76
CA GLY A 395 30.19 -8.44 -1.11
C GLY A 395 30.09 -8.60 0.41
N GLU A 396 28.97 -8.22 1.03
CA GLU A 396 28.74 -8.31 2.48
C GLU A 396 27.76 -9.43 2.82
N HIS A 397 27.85 -9.98 4.04
CA HIS A 397 26.88 -10.94 4.62
C HIS A 397 26.48 -12.10 3.71
N GLY A 398 27.37 -12.51 2.80
CA GLY A 398 27.12 -13.61 1.86
C GLY A 398 26.36 -13.21 0.60
N LEU A 399 26.14 -11.93 0.34
CA LEU A 399 25.60 -11.42 -0.94
C LEU A 399 26.73 -11.34 -1.97
N THR A 400 27.25 -12.49 -2.39
CA THR A 400 28.41 -12.62 -3.26
C THR A 400 28.07 -13.40 -4.52
N ARG A 401 28.97 -13.35 -5.51
CA ARG A 401 28.83 -14.09 -6.77
C ARG A 401 28.65 -15.59 -6.55
N GLU A 402 29.35 -16.17 -5.59
CA GLU A 402 29.28 -17.60 -5.25
C GLU A 402 27.90 -18.00 -4.74
N ASN A 403 27.18 -17.05 -4.15
CA ASN A 403 25.83 -17.22 -3.63
C ASN A 403 24.74 -16.69 -4.58
N GLY A 404 25.10 -16.40 -5.84
CA GLY A 404 24.16 -16.03 -6.88
C GLY A 404 23.89 -14.53 -7.01
N PHE A 405 24.78 -13.67 -6.48
CA PHE A 405 24.69 -12.22 -6.65
C PHE A 405 25.97 -11.70 -7.30
N ALA A 406 25.93 -11.43 -8.61
CA ALA A 406 27.12 -11.05 -9.38
C ALA A 406 27.64 -9.65 -9.03
N ASP A 407 26.73 -8.74 -8.68
CA ASP A 407 27.00 -7.34 -8.35
C ASP A 407 25.83 -6.71 -7.56
N GLN A 408 25.92 -5.39 -7.28
CA GLN A 408 24.87 -4.67 -6.55
C GLN A 408 23.55 -4.59 -7.35
N GLY A 409 23.59 -4.58 -8.67
CA GLY A 409 22.40 -4.62 -9.51
C GLY A 409 21.58 -5.89 -9.30
N GLU A 410 22.24 -7.06 -9.26
CA GLU A 410 21.56 -8.33 -8.96
C GLU A 410 21.00 -8.37 -7.53
N VAL A 411 21.71 -7.83 -6.52
CA VAL A 411 21.18 -7.72 -5.16
C VAL A 411 19.85 -6.96 -5.13
N LEU A 412 19.75 -5.87 -5.88
CA LEU A 412 18.54 -5.04 -5.91
C LEU A 412 17.43 -5.61 -6.80
N ILE A 413 17.79 -6.27 -7.93
CA ILE A 413 16.80 -6.95 -8.80
C ILE A 413 16.19 -8.16 -8.09
N PHE A 414 16.97 -8.84 -7.26
CA PHE A 414 16.57 -10.01 -6.49
C PHE A 414 16.57 -9.73 -4.98
N ALA A 415 15.96 -8.60 -4.59
CA ALA A 415 15.97 -8.13 -3.21
C ALA A 415 15.31 -9.12 -2.23
N ARG A 416 14.28 -9.86 -2.65
CA ARG A 416 13.62 -10.91 -1.86
C ARG A 416 14.60 -12.04 -1.47
N GLU A 417 15.37 -12.55 -2.43
CA GLU A 417 16.38 -13.59 -2.18
C GLU A 417 17.52 -13.06 -1.32
N ALA A 418 17.94 -11.81 -1.58
CA ALA A 418 18.96 -11.16 -0.77
C ALA A 418 18.51 -11.01 0.69
N ALA A 419 17.28 -10.57 0.93
CA ALA A 419 16.67 -10.45 2.24
C ALA A 419 16.59 -11.81 2.98
N THR A 420 16.10 -12.84 2.30
CA THR A 420 16.03 -14.21 2.84
C THR A 420 17.43 -14.72 3.20
N ARG A 421 18.46 -14.43 2.38
CA ARG A 421 19.84 -14.83 2.65
C ARG A 421 20.39 -14.22 3.93
N LEU A 422 19.98 -13.00 4.27
CA LEU A 422 20.38 -12.33 5.51
C LEU A 422 19.58 -12.79 6.73
N GLY A 423 18.54 -13.60 6.56
CA GLY A 423 17.68 -14.05 7.65
C GLY A 423 16.70 -12.98 8.11
N ALA A 424 16.17 -12.20 7.18
CA ALA A 424 15.08 -11.26 7.43
C ALA A 424 13.83 -11.96 7.98
N THR A 425 13.05 -11.27 8.81
CA THR A 425 11.79 -11.82 9.32
C THR A 425 10.74 -11.84 8.20
N THR A 426 10.05 -12.97 8.06
CA THR A 426 8.92 -13.10 7.15
C THR A 426 7.66 -12.55 7.80
N MET A 427 6.93 -11.69 7.09
CA MET A 427 5.80 -10.94 7.61
C MET A 427 4.45 -11.40 7.03
N ASP A 428 3.36 -10.95 7.63
CA ASP A 428 1.98 -11.28 7.22
C ASP A 428 1.44 -10.24 6.22
N ARG A 429 1.99 -10.18 4.99
CA ARG A 429 1.68 -9.17 3.97
C ARG A 429 1.94 -7.76 4.53
N PRO A 430 3.17 -7.26 4.49
CA PRO A 430 3.46 -5.88 4.92
C PRO A 430 2.99 -4.90 3.83
N GLU A 431 1.93 -4.20 4.17
CA GLU A 431 1.28 -3.20 3.34
C GLU A 431 1.86 -1.81 3.58
N TRP A 432 1.01 -0.83 3.87
CA TRP A 432 1.46 0.55 4.05
C TRP A 432 2.30 0.75 5.31
N VAL A 433 3.29 1.62 5.18
CA VAL A 433 4.08 2.14 6.29
C VAL A 433 3.74 3.60 6.51
N ALA A 434 3.64 4.03 7.78
CA ALA A 434 3.43 5.43 8.15
C ALA A 434 4.44 5.87 9.21
N VAL A 435 5.04 7.05 9.00
CA VAL A 435 5.94 7.67 9.97
C VAL A 435 5.17 8.71 10.78
N HIS A 436 5.27 8.65 12.10
CA HIS A 436 4.59 9.61 12.97
C HIS A 436 5.17 11.03 12.78
N PRO A 437 4.35 12.09 12.61
CA PRO A 437 4.82 13.42 12.24
C PRO A 437 5.72 14.10 13.29
N HIS A 438 5.59 13.73 14.58
CA HIS A 438 6.27 14.41 15.68
C HIS A 438 7.15 13.50 16.55
N ARG A 439 7.18 12.20 16.28
CA ARG A 439 7.95 11.21 17.03
C ARG A 439 8.66 10.27 16.08
N ALA A 440 9.82 9.79 16.47
CA ALA A 440 10.52 8.76 15.71
C ALA A 440 9.84 7.39 15.94
N GLU A 441 8.59 7.30 15.51
CA GLU A 441 7.78 6.08 15.53
C GLU A 441 7.30 5.78 14.10
N VAL A 442 7.35 4.51 13.74
CA VAL A 442 6.94 4.04 12.42
C VAL A 442 5.96 2.88 12.61
N TYR A 443 4.92 2.84 11.81
CA TYR A 443 3.86 1.86 11.86
C TYR A 443 3.75 1.16 10.52
N CYS A 444 3.47 -0.14 10.51
CA CYS A 444 3.22 -0.91 9.30
C CYS A 444 2.00 -1.80 9.51
N THR A 445 1.11 -1.81 8.56
CA THR A 445 -0.01 -2.75 8.48
C THR A 445 0.48 -4.11 7.99
N LEU A 446 0.00 -5.16 8.63
CA LEU A 446 0.21 -6.56 8.27
C LEU A 446 -1.17 -7.15 8.05
N THR A 447 -1.58 -7.25 6.80
CA THR A 447 -3.00 -7.38 6.41
C THR A 447 -3.61 -8.71 6.79
N ASN A 448 -3.03 -9.82 6.40
CA ASN A 448 -3.45 -11.17 6.75
C ASN A 448 -2.41 -12.21 6.29
N ASN A 449 -2.50 -13.44 6.76
CA ASN A 449 -1.66 -14.52 6.24
C ASN A 449 -2.24 -15.92 6.52
N LYS A 450 -2.96 -16.47 5.56
CA LYS A 450 -3.50 -17.85 5.64
C LYS A 450 -2.43 -18.95 5.70
N ASN A 451 -1.17 -18.62 5.40
CA ASN A 451 -0.05 -19.55 5.38
C ASN A 451 0.78 -19.55 6.68
N ARG A 452 0.57 -18.56 7.56
CA ARG A 452 1.35 -18.40 8.80
C ARG A 452 1.17 -19.63 9.71
N GLY A 453 2.29 -20.19 10.13
CA GLY A 453 2.31 -21.41 10.95
C GLY A 453 2.08 -22.72 10.17
N LEU A 454 1.72 -22.65 8.87
CA LEU A 454 1.55 -23.82 8.01
C LEU A 454 2.76 -24.05 7.10
N LYS A 455 3.38 -23.00 6.60
CA LYS A 455 4.60 -23.10 5.78
C LYS A 455 5.85 -23.04 6.65
N GLU A 456 6.84 -23.86 6.31
CA GLU A 456 8.12 -23.93 7.03
C GLU A 456 8.83 -22.57 7.11
N ASN A 457 8.78 -21.80 6.02
CA ASN A 457 9.39 -20.47 5.94
C ASN A 457 8.53 -19.34 6.53
N GLN A 458 7.37 -19.65 7.09
CA GLN A 458 6.46 -18.69 7.72
C GLN A 458 6.08 -19.17 9.14
N PRO A 459 7.06 -19.33 10.04
CA PRO A 459 6.81 -19.78 11.41
C PRO A 459 6.05 -18.71 12.20
N LEU A 460 5.40 -19.15 13.29
CA LEU A 460 4.90 -18.22 14.30
C LEU A 460 6.07 -17.58 15.03
N ASP A 461 5.99 -16.27 15.22
CA ASP A 461 6.96 -15.49 15.99
C ASP A 461 6.26 -14.33 16.73
N GLY A 462 7.00 -13.51 17.47
CA GLY A 462 6.43 -12.40 18.23
C GLY A 462 5.79 -11.32 17.36
N ALA A 463 6.29 -11.10 16.14
CA ALA A 463 5.75 -10.12 15.19
C ALA A 463 4.54 -10.67 14.41
N ASN A 464 4.47 -12.00 14.25
CA ASN A 464 3.43 -12.71 13.52
C ASN A 464 2.88 -13.87 14.39
N PRO A 465 2.12 -13.56 15.46
CA PRO A 465 1.83 -14.55 16.51
C PRO A 465 0.61 -15.44 16.23
N ARG A 466 -0.12 -15.23 15.14
CA ARG A 466 -1.37 -15.92 14.82
C ARG A 466 -1.20 -16.86 13.65
N ALA A 467 -1.53 -18.14 13.86
CA ALA A 467 -1.61 -19.10 12.76
C ALA A 467 -2.79 -18.75 11.85
N GLU A 468 -2.62 -18.98 10.53
CA GLU A 468 -3.68 -18.74 9.53
C GLU A 468 -4.39 -17.40 9.74
N ASN A 469 -3.64 -16.35 10.03
CA ASN A 469 -4.12 -15.04 10.47
C ASN A 469 -5.09 -14.39 9.47
N PRO A 470 -6.42 -14.33 9.75
CA PRO A 470 -7.40 -13.78 8.82
C PRO A 470 -7.65 -12.28 9.04
N TYR A 471 -7.16 -11.72 10.15
CA TYR A 471 -7.57 -10.38 10.59
C TYR A 471 -6.48 -9.31 10.45
N GLY A 472 -5.20 -9.70 10.48
CA GLY A 472 -4.11 -8.75 10.42
C GLY A 472 -3.82 -7.98 11.71
N GLN A 473 -2.73 -7.25 11.72
CA GLN A 473 -2.24 -6.43 12.83
C GLN A 473 -1.48 -5.21 12.34
N ILE A 474 -1.18 -4.29 13.26
CA ILE A 474 -0.29 -3.16 13.00
C ILE A 474 0.92 -3.31 13.92
N ILE A 475 2.10 -3.47 13.31
CA ILE A 475 3.37 -3.45 14.00
C ILE A 475 3.90 -2.01 14.07
N ARG A 476 4.53 -1.66 15.19
CA ARG A 476 5.15 -0.35 15.41
C ARG A 476 6.60 -0.54 15.84
N TRP A 477 7.48 0.31 15.33
CA TRP A 477 8.87 0.34 15.80
C TRP A 477 9.36 1.76 16.06
N ARG A 478 10.37 1.85 16.94
CA ARG A 478 11.07 3.06 17.25
C ARG A 478 12.56 2.86 16.98
N PRO A 479 13.16 3.60 16.06
CA PRO A 479 14.59 3.58 15.83
C PRO A 479 15.37 3.94 17.09
N MET A 480 16.48 3.25 17.35
CA MET A 480 17.33 3.57 18.52
C MET A 480 17.87 4.98 18.44
N GLY A 481 17.78 5.72 19.56
CA GLY A 481 18.19 7.12 19.63
C GLY A 481 17.35 8.09 18.83
N ASP A 482 16.10 7.70 18.50
CA ASP A 482 15.20 8.44 17.63
C ASP A 482 15.82 8.76 16.24
N ASP A 483 16.79 7.96 15.81
CA ASP A 483 17.54 8.10 14.55
C ASP A 483 17.06 7.08 13.51
N HIS A 484 16.31 7.54 12.51
CA HIS A 484 15.82 6.70 11.41
C HIS A 484 16.94 6.05 10.57
N GLY A 485 18.18 6.52 10.71
CA GLY A 485 19.37 5.90 10.12
C GLY A 485 20.00 4.83 11.01
N SER A 486 19.54 4.63 12.26
CA SER A 486 20.09 3.61 13.18
C SER A 486 19.92 2.19 12.65
N ASP A 487 20.90 1.33 12.88
CA ASP A 487 20.84 -0.08 12.45
C ASP A 487 19.97 -0.95 13.37
N SER A 488 19.41 -0.38 14.44
CA SER A 488 18.57 -1.11 15.40
C SER A 488 17.35 -0.32 15.83
N PHE A 489 16.34 -1.03 16.30
CA PHE A 489 15.08 -0.47 16.77
C PHE A 489 14.47 -1.34 17.87
N GLU A 490 13.57 -0.74 18.66
CA GLU A 490 12.60 -1.45 19.50
C GLU A 490 11.26 -1.54 18.78
N TRP A 491 10.47 -2.59 19.01
CA TRP A 491 9.17 -2.78 18.38
C TRP A 491 8.15 -3.42 19.30
N ASP A 492 6.87 -3.20 18.99
CA ASP A 492 5.72 -3.87 19.58
C ASP A 492 4.59 -4.04 18.54
N LEU A 493 3.61 -4.89 18.86
CA LEU A 493 2.35 -4.92 18.13
C LEU A 493 1.43 -3.83 18.70
N PHE A 494 1.26 -2.74 17.94
CA PHE A 494 0.42 -1.61 18.32
C PHE A 494 -1.04 -2.02 18.44
N LEU A 495 -1.52 -2.84 17.48
CA LEU A 495 -2.90 -3.27 17.40
C LEU A 495 -3.00 -4.63 16.71
N LEU A 496 -3.82 -5.51 17.27
CA LEU A 496 -4.30 -6.72 16.62
C LEU A 496 -5.75 -6.50 16.20
N ALA A 497 -6.03 -6.53 14.90
CA ALA A 497 -7.41 -6.59 14.40
C ALA A 497 -8.02 -7.94 14.78
N GLY A 498 -9.33 -8.04 14.87
CA GLY A 498 -9.97 -9.28 15.28
C GLY A 498 -11.47 -9.17 15.50
N ASN A 499 -12.11 -10.28 15.82
CA ASN A 499 -13.56 -10.34 16.04
C ASN A 499 -13.93 -10.83 17.44
N PRO A 500 -14.12 -9.94 18.42
CA PRO A 500 -14.54 -10.33 19.79
C PRO A 500 -15.99 -10.81 19.84
N GLY A 501 -16.78 -10.60 18.79
CA GLY A 501 -18.13 -11.17 18.64
C GLY A 501 -18.10 -12.69 18.43
N VAL A 502 -17.14 -13.16 17.66
CA VAL A 502 -16.93 -14.58 17.32
C VAL A 502 -15.96 -15.24 18.30
N HIS A 503 -14.80 -14.64 18.53
CA HIS A 503 -13.76 -15.17 19.43
C HIS A 503 -13.85 -14.49 20.79
N LYS A 504 -14.15 -15.23 21.84
CA LYS A 504 -14.32 -14.66 23.19
C LYS A 504 -13.00 -14.44 23.92
N GLU A 505 -11.97 -15.14 23.51
CA GLU A 505 -10.63 -15.12 24.11
C GLU A 505 -9.56 -15.33 23.05
N GLY A 506 -8.29 -15.10 23.41
CA GLY A 506 -7.14 -15.30 22.55
C GLY A 506 -6.90 -14.15 21.55
N LEU A 507 -5.85 -14.28 20.75
CA LEU A 507 -5.40 -13.24 19.85
C LEU A 507 -6.37 -12.94 18.69
N MET A 508 -7.21 -13.91 18.32
CA MET A 508 -8.22 -13.76 17.27
C MET A 508 -9.38 -12.83 17.68
N ALA A 509 -9.55 -12.58 18.99
CA ALA A 509 -10.50 -11.59 19.48
C ALA A 509 -10.04 -10.13 19.22
N GLY A 510 -8.78 -9.95 18.85
CA GLY A 510 -8.13 -8.65 18.73
C GLY A 510 -7.47 -8.16 20.02
N SER A 511 -6.77 -7.04 19.96
CA SER A 511 -6.22 -6.38 21.14
C SER A 511 -7.31 -5.81 22.06
N ALA A 512 -6.94 -5.46 23.31
CA ALA A 512 -7.90 -5.08 24.35
C ALA A 512 -8.78 -3.86 24.01
N ASN A 513 -8.32 -3.01 23.09
CA ASN A 513 -9.03 -1.83 22.58
C ASN A 513 -9.95 -2.15 21.37
N ILE A 514 -10.00 -3.40 20.92
CA ILE A 514 -10.93 -3.85 19.88
C ILE A 514 -12.18 -4.45 20.55
N HIS A 515 -13.33 -3.95 20.14
CA HIS A 515 -14.65 -4.33 20.65
C HIS A 515 -15.69 -4.37 19.50
N PRO A 516 -16.91 -4.87 19.70
CA PRO A 516 -17.88 -5.05 18.61
C PRO A 516 -18.18 -3.77 17.80
N ASP A 517 -18.04 -2.58 18.39
CA ASP A 517 -18.36 -1.33 17.70
C ASP A 517 -17.19 -0.80 16.82
N ASN A 518 -15.97 -1.33 16.98
CA ASN A 518 -14.79 -0.90 16.21
C ASN A 518 -13.98 -2.06 15.60
N MET A 519 -14.48 -3.28 15.68
CA MET A 519 -13.81 -4.45 15.09
C MET A 519 -13.69 -4.32 13.57
N PHE A 520 -12.60 -4.84 13.03
CA PHE A 520 -12.28 -4.83 11.62
C PHE A 520 -11.30 -5.96 11.28
N ASN A 521 -11.06 -6.18 9.98
CA ASN A 521 -10.06 -7.10 9.48
C ASN A 521 -9.22 -6.44 8.39
N SER A 522 -8.09 -7.04 8.09
CA SER A 522 -7.19 -6.69 6.99
C SER A 522 -6.88 -5.20 6.92
N PRO A 523 -6.17 -4.64 7.94
CA PRO A 523 -5.64 -3.29 7.85
C PRO A 523 -4.65 -3.22 6.69
N ASP A 524 -4.80 -2.20 5.85
CA ASP A 524 -4.06 -1.98 4.63
C ASP A 524 -3.53 -0.55 4.61
N GLY A 525 -4.24 0.40 3.99
CA GLY A 525 -3.86 1.81 3.98
C GLY A 525 -3.69 2.40 5.39
N ILE A 526 -2.59 3.11 5.61
CA ILE A 526 -2.30 3.75 6.90
C ILE A 526 -1.63 5.11 6.71
N GLY A 527 -2.00 6.10 7.54
CA GLY A 527 -1.37 7.42 7.49
C GLY A 527 -1.63 8.26 8.72
N PHE A 528 -0.78 9.24 8.95
CA PHE A 528 -0.94 10.20 10.03
C PHE A 528 -1.47 11.54 9.52
N ASP A 529 -2.29 12.19 10.33
CA ASP A 529 -2.50 13.62 10.21
C ASP A 529 -1.52 14.41 11.10
N GLU A 530 -1.50 15.74 10.94
CA GLU A 530 -0.59 16.63 11.70
C GLU A 530 -0.82 16.59 13.20
N ALA A 531 -2.00 16.22 13.67
CA ALA A 531 -2.29 16.07 15.09
C ALA A 531 -1.77 14.76 15.67
N GLY A 532 -1.26 13.86 14.83
CA GLY A 532 -0.77 12.54 15.21
C GLY A 532 -1.87 11.49 15.36
N ARG A 533 -3.05 11.70 14.73
CA ARG A 533 -4.06 10.65 14.59
C ARG A 533 -3.61 9.67 13.54
N LEU A 534 -3.73 8.39 13.85
CA LEU A 534 -3.44 7.30 12.91
C LEU A 534 -4.73 6.91 12.19
N TRP A 535 -4.79 7.14 10.89
CA TRP A 535 -5.88 6.73 10.02
C TRP A 535 -5.57 5.35 9.44
N ILE A 536 -6.53 4.43 9.50
CA ILE A 536 -6.38 3.02 9.12
C ILE A 536 -7.50 2.69 8.15
N GLN A 537 -7.14 2.16 6.99
CA GLN A 537 -8.06 1.73 5.94
C GLN A 537 -8.02 0.21 5.81
N THR A 538 -9.02 -0.40 5.19
CA THR A 538 -9.10 -1.86 5.10
C THR A 538 -9.37 -2.33 3.68
N ASP A 539 -8.67 -3.41 3.30
CA ASP A 539 -8.97 -4.30 2.18
C ASP A 539 -9.29 -5.71 2.70
N GLY A 540 -10.42 -5.84 3.36
CA GLY A 540 -10.79 -7.06 4.07
C GLY A 540 -11.95 -7.81 3.46
N ASP A 541 -12.15 -9.01 4.00
CA ASP A 541 -13.32 -9.82 3.67
C ASP A 541 -14.61 -9.10 4.10
N TYR A 542 -15.48 -8.85 3.15
CA TYR A 542 -16.76 -8.17 3.29
C TYR A 542 -17.95 -9.11 3.34
N SER A 543 -17.74 -10.43 3.41
CA SER A 543 -18.83 -11.41 3.45
C SER A 543 -19.73 -11.24 4.64
N ASN A 544 -19.24 -10.64 5.72
CA ASN A 544 -19.94 -10.48 6.99
C ASN A 544 -20.43 -11.82 7.61
N GLU A 545 -19.76 -12.91 7.26
CA GLU A 545 -20.09 -14.28 7.67
C GLU A 545 -18.98 -14.91 8.50
N LYS A 546 -19.28 -15.98 9.22
CA LYS A 546 -18.33 -16.80 9.97
C LYS A 546 -17.41 -15.95 10.87
N GLN A 547 -16.09 -16.00 10.64
CA GLN A 547 -15.11 -15.22 11.39
C GLN A 547 -15.23 -13.70 11.17
N PHE A 548 -15.82 -13.27 10.07
CA PHE A 548 -16.02 -11.86 9.76
C PHE A 548 -17.41 -11.32 10.12
N ALA A 549 -18.24 -12.13 10.79
CA ALA A 549 -19.62 -11.77 11.16
C ALA A 549 -19.66 -10.46 11.98
N GLY A 550 -20.47 -9.51 11.55
CA GLY A 550 -20.68 -8.21 12.20
C GLY A 550 -19.64 -7.14 11.86
N MET A 551 -18.66 -7.40 11.01
CA MET A 551 -17.65 -6.42 10.60
C MET A 551 -18.17 -5.45 9.54
N GLY A 552 -19.10 -5.88 8.68
CA GLY A 552 -19.65 -5.08 7.59
C GLY A 552 -18.70 -4.96 6.40
N ASN A 553 -18.95 -3.94 5.57
CA ASN A 553 -18.11 -3.58 4.43
C ASN A 553 -16.76 -3.00 4.89
N ASN A 554 -15.81 -2.88 3.96
CA ASN A 554 -14.54 -2.23 4.19
C ASN A 554 -14.70 -0.79 4.68
N GLN A 555 -13.73 -0.31 5.46
CA GLN A 555 -13.92 0.82 6.35
C GLN A 555 -12.64 1.61 6.57
N MET A 556 -12.79 2.81 7.09
CA MET A 556 -11.69 3.63 7.59
C MET A 556 -11.88 3.87 9.08
N LEU A 557 -10.84 3.61 9.86
CA LEU A 557 -10.80 3.88 11.29
C LEU A 557 -9.80 5.00 11.58
N CYS A 558 -9.91 5.58 12.76
CA CYS A 558 -8.94 6.53 13.27
C CYS A 558 -8.56 6.14 14.69
N ALA A 559 -7.26 6.10 14.96
CA ALA A 559 -6.73 5.74 16.26
C ALA A 559 -5.97 6.91 16.90
N ASP A 560 -6.04 7.00 18.22
CA ASP A 560 -5.13 7.79 19.04
C ASP A 560 -3.99 6.90 19.53
N PRO A 561 -2.76 7.05 19.01
CA PRO A 561 -1.63 6.21 19.41
C PRO A 561 -1.25 6.35 20.90
N ALA A 562 -1.65 7.44 21.54
CA ALA A 562 -1.32 7.69 22.94
C ALA A 562 -2.26 6.97 23.91
N SER A 563 -3.56 7.03 23.66
CA SER A 563 -4.57 6.36 24.52
C SER A 563 -4.90 4.94 24.05
N GLY A 564 -4.59 4.60 22.80
CA GLY A 564 -5.01 3.37 22.16
C GLY A 564 -6.49 3.36 21.76
N GLU A 565 -7.19 4.49 21.84
CA GLU A 565 -8.58 4.59 21.39
C GLU A 565 -8.67 4.41 19.87
N VAL A 566 -9.64 3.61 19.40
CA VAL A 566 -9.90 3.37 17.98
C VAL A 566 -11.38 3.61 17.69
N ARG A 567 -11.68 4.45 16.69
CA ARG A 567 -13.06 4.74 16.26
C ARG A 567 -13.21 4.52 14.75
N ARG A 568 -14.33 3.92 14.33
CA ARG A 568 -14.69 3.85 12.91
C ARG A 568 -15.14 5.22 12.42
N PHE A 569 -14.50 5.71 11.36
CA PHE A 569 -14.77 7.00 10.75
C PHE A 569 -15.62 6.89 9.49
N LEU A 570 -15.40 5.84 8.68
CA LEU A 570 -16.12 5.67 7.42
C LEU A 570 -16.39 4.19 7.17
N THR A 571 -17.53 3.88 6.55
CA THR A 571 -17.78 2.60 5.91
C THR A 571 -18.06 2.81 4.42
N GLY A 572 -17.51 1.91 3.59
CA GLY A 572 -17.63 1.94 2.13
C GLY A 572 -18.85 1.21 1.58
N PRO A 573 -19.07 1.27 0.25
CA PRO A 573 -20.06 0.48 -0.45
C PRO A 573 -19.74 -1.01 -0.44
N VAL A 574 -20.60 -1.81 -1.08
CA VAL A 574 -20.44 -3.27 -1.15
C VAL A 574 -19.20 -3.65 -1.96
N ALA A 575 -18.40 -4.59 -1.45
CA ALA A 575 -17.25 -5.18 -2.12
C ALA A 575 -16.27 -4.15 -2.69
N CYS A 576 -16.04 -3.08 -1.95
CA CYS A 576 -14.98 -2.12 -2.22
C CYS A 576 -13.84 -2.32 -1.25
N GLU A 577 -12.70 -1.80 -1.60
CA GLU A 577 -11.64 -1.41 -0.67
C GLU A 577 -11.76 0.08 -0.33
N ILE A 578 -11.35 0.46 0.89
CA ILE A 578 -11.15 1.85 1.27
C ILE A 578 -9.64 2.09 1.34
N THR A 579 -9.12 2.86 0.41
CA THR A 579 -7.69 3.07 0.23
C THR A 579 -7.33 4.50 -0.13
N GLY A 580 -6.05 4.81 -0.15
CA GLY A 580 -5.51 6.12 -0.50
C GLY A 580 -6.04 7.22 0.40
N LEU A 581 -5.17 7.96 1.02
CA LEU A 581 -5.59 9.11 1.81
C LEU A 581 -4.62 10.28 1.66
N THR A 582 -5.16 11.47 1.54
CA THR A 582 -4.36 12.70 1.60
C THR A 582 -5.21 13.86 2.09
N PHE A 583 -4.56 14.84 2.70
CA PHE A 583 -5.22 16.02 3.27
C PHE A 583 -4.81 17.29 2.53
N THR A 584 -5.69 18.28 2.54
CA THR A 584 -5.26 19.64 2.24
C THR A 584 -4.33 20.17 3.34
N PRO A 585 -3.43 21.14 3.04
CA PRO A 585 -2.50 21.69 4.05
C PRO A 585 -3.18 22.36 5.26
N ASP A 586 -4.44 22.74 5.14
CA ASP A 586 -5.25 23.28 6.23
C ASP A 586 -6.02 22.22 7.02
N TRP A 587 -5.87 20.93 6.66
CA TRP A 587 -6.50 19.77 7.28
C TRP A 587 -8.04 19.81 7.31
N ARG A 588 -8.65 20.62 6.44
CA ARG A 588 -10.11 20.81 6.39
C ARG A 588 -10.79 19.98 5.32
N THR A 589 -10.01 19.39 4.45
CA THR A 589 -10.48 18.44 3.42
C THR A 589 -9.61 17.19 3.45
N LEU A 590 -10.26 16.05 3.50
CA LEU A 590 -9.65 14.73 3.34
C LEU A 590 -10.11 14.17 1.99
N PHE A 591 -9.16 13.61 1.22
CA PHE A 591 -9.43 12.81 0.04
C PHE A 591 -9.19 11.35 0.37
N VAL A 592 -10.12 10.48 -0.02
CA VAL A 592 -10.10 9.02 0.23
C VAL A 592 -10.55 8.30 -1.03
N GLY A 593 -9.92 7.19 -1.34
CA GLY A 593 -10.29 6.30 -2.43
C GLY A 593 -11.36 5.28 -2.03
N VAL A 594 -12.27 5.02 -2.94
CA VAL A 594 -13.13 3.85 -2.98
C VAL A 594 -12.69 3.04 -4.19
N GLN A 595 -11.99 1.94 -3.97
CA GLN A 595 -11.46 1.09 -5.03
C GLN A 595 -12.44 -0.06 -5.30
N HIS A 596 -12.52 -0.52 -6.50
CA HIS A 596 -13.25 -1.69 -7.02
C HIS A 596 -14.65 -1.98 -6.40
N PRO A 597 -15.56 -1.02 -6.23
CA PRO A 597 -16.87 -1.32 -5.68
C PRO A 597 -17.58 -2.39 -6.53
N GLY A 598 -18.20 -3.38 -5.87
CA GLY A 598 -18.86 -4.48 -6.56
C GLY A 598 -17.93 -5.55 -7.14
N GLU A 599 -16.68 -5.64 -6.71
CA GLU A 599 -15.71 -6.63 -7.21
C GLU A 599 -16.30 -8.04 -7.21
N GLU A 600 -15.87 -8.87 -8.18
CA GLU A 600 -16.35 -10.24 -8.43
C GLU A 600 -17.87 -10.33 -8.69
N GLY A 601 -18.49 -9.23 -9.17
CA GLY A 601 -19.91 -9.17 -9.49
C GLY A 601 -20.82 -9.02 -8.27
N ALA A 602 -20.28 -8.60 -7.13
CA ALA A 602 -21.09 -8.27 -5.96
C ALA A 602 -22.05 -7.09 -6.27
N PRO A 603 -23.25 -7.04 -5.64
CA PRO A 603 -24.29 -6.10 -6.01
C PRO A 603 -23.98 -4.68 -5.53
N SER A 604 -23.16 -3.94 -6.28
CA SER A 604 -22.90 -2.52 -6.08
C SER A 604 -23.32 -1.69 -7.29
N HIS A 605 -23.77 -0.48 -7.05
CA HIS A 605 -24.06 0.54 -8.07
C HIS A 605 -23.40 1.89 -7.71
N PHE A 606 -22.42 1.84 -6.85
CA PHE A 606 -21.65 3.02 -6.44
C PHE A 606 -20.82 3.57 -7.61
N PRO A 607 -20.67 4.90 -7.80
CA PRO A 607 -21.29 5.97 -7.01
C PRO A 607 -22.64 6.46 -7.54
N ASP A 608 -23.05 6.03 -8.74
CA ASP A 608 -24.16 6.64 -9.50
C ASP A 608 -25.54 6.09 -9.08
N GLY A 609 -25.59 4.95 -8.39
CA GLY A 609 -26.82 4.32 -7.91
C GLY A 609 -27.70 3.72 -9.02
N GLY A 610 -28.90 3.30 -8.66
CA GLY A 610 -29.89 2.74 -9.61
C GLY A 610 -29.45 1.40 -10.21
N THR A 611 -29.15 1.38 -11.50
CA THR A 611 -28.64 0.22 -12.26
C THR A 611 -27.30 0.54 -12.92
N ALA A 612 -26.62 1.57 -12.44
CA ALA A 612 -25.32 1.96 -12.99
C ALA A 612 -24.26 0.87 -12.73
N ILE A 613 -23.28 0.83 -13.61
CA ILE A 613 -22.09 0.02 -13.42
C ILE A 613 -21.28 0.61 -12.27
N PRO A 614 -20.78 -0.20 -11.33
CA PRO A 614 -19.95 0.32 -10.26
C PRO A 614 -18.64 0.91 -10.82
N ARG A 615 -18.22 2.02 -10.22
CA ARG A 615 -17.01 2.74 -10.63
C ARG A 615 -16.21 3.12 -9.39
N SER A 616 -14.90 2.86 -9.42
CA SER A 616 -13.97 3.39 -8.44
C SER A 616 -14.02 4.93 -8.41
N ALA A 617 -13.84 5.54 -7.23
CA ALA A 617 -13.96 6.98 -7.10
C ALA A 617 -13.10 7.55 -5.97
N VAL A 618 -12.61 8.76 -6.16
CA VAL A 618 -12.01 9.57 -5.09
C VAL A 618 -13.10 10.40 -4.44
N LEU A 619 -13.20 10.30 -3.13
CA LEU A 619 -14.09 11.11 -2.29
C LEU A 619 -13.39 12.37 -1.80
N ARG A 620 -14.15 13.43 -1.64
CA ARG A 620 -13.80 14.62 -0.88
C ARG A 620 -14.64 14.64 0.39
N ILE A 621 -14.00 14.58 1.56
CA ILE A 621 -14.65 14.61 2.87
C ILE A 621 -14.36 15.95 3.54
N THR A 622 -15.41 16.60 4.03
CA THR A 622 -15.37 17.89 4.73
C THR A 622 -16.28 17.88 5.94
N ARG A 623 -16.04 18.79 6.90
CA ARG A 623 -16.99 19.05 7.99
C ARG A 623 -18.00 20.13 7.60
N ASP A 624 -19.22 20.03 8.10
CA ASP A 624 -20.29 21.01 7.88
C ASP A 624 -19.96 22.39 8.45
N ASP A 625 -19.21 22.41 9.56
CA ASP A 625 -18.75 23.63 10.23
C ASP A 625 -17.43 24.18 9.66
N GLY A 626 -16.88 23.53 8.63
CA GLY A 626 -15.59 23.88 8.03
C GLY A 626 -14.40 23.64 8.96
N GLY A 627 -14.54 22.82 10.00
CA GLY A 627 -13.49 22.48 10.97
C GLY A 627 -12.44 21.51 10.40
N ILE A 628 -11.40 21.25 11.21
CA ILE A 628 -10.36 20.27 10.92
C ILE A 628 -10.96 18.86 10.97
N ILE A 629 -10.60 18.01 10.02
CA ILE A 629 -11.01 16.61 9.97
C ILE A 629 -10.49 15.87 11.19
N GLY A 630 -11.33 15.07 11.83
CA GLY A 630 -10.99 14.27 13.00
C GLY A 630 -10.95 15.04 14.34
N ALA A 631 -11.02 16.40 14.31
CA ALA A 631 -10.93 17.24 15.52
C ALA A 631 -12.28 17.48 16.18
#